data_2da2fe23dbe6a9013db233c43950052e
#
_entry.id   2da2fe23dbe6a9013db233c43950052e
#
_cell.length_a   1.000
_cell.length_b   1.000
_cell.length_c   1.000
_cell.angle_alpha   90.00
_cell.angle_beta   90.00
_cell.angle_gamma   90.00
#
_symmetry.space_group_name_H-M   'P 1'
#
loop_
_entity.id
_entity.type
_entity.pdbx_description
1 polymer ?
#
loop_
_entity_poly.entity_id
_entity_poly.type
_entity_poly.pdbx_seq_one_letter_code
_entity_poly.pdbx_strand_id
1 'polypeptide(L)'
;MNQFSCVERFHLVACLFAAGLSLASHSADAELIALEMVTVGDPGNEATTGYGGVATSYKIMKYEFTNADYVTFLNASDPTGANTYGTYNAAMGSDARGGISYTSGNANGTKYAVRSNMGDKPVNFVSWFDGARVSNWMTNGQGVGSTETGSYTLVDGQTPGIAPAANANALFYIPTEDQWYKAAYYKGGGLNAGYWNYATQSDLTPATVTSGSTGIGSAGSTGNSANYSNGADWNAQDGNVTTVGTNGGASFYGAFDMSGNV
;
A
#
# COMPACT_ATOMS: atom_id res chain seq x y z
N MET A 1 -45.48 -50.59 -26.61
CA MET A 1 -45.30 -52.03 -26.93
C MET A 1 -43.85 -52.26 -27.27
N ASN A 2 -43.27 -53.12 -26.43
CA ASN A 2 -42.12 -53.98 -26.64
C ASN A 2 -40.81 -53.39 -27.19
N GLN A 3 -39.79 -53.29 -26.35
CA GLN A 3 -38.87 -54.33 -25.80
C GLN A 3 -38.09 -55.13 -26.86
N PHE A 4 -36.82 -55.16 -26.63
CA PHE A 4 -35.79 -56.17 -26.50
C PHE A 4 -34.51 -55.65 -27.15
N SER A 5 -33.48 -55.50 -26.44
CA SER A 5 -32.58 -56.45 -25.76
C SER A 5 -31.41 -56.91 -26.61
N CYS A 6 -30.25 -56.50 -26.17
CA CYS A 6 -29.11 -57.33 -25.74
C CYS A 6 -28.12 -57.92 -26.76
N VAL A 7 -26.88 -57.83 -26.34
CA VAL A 7 -25.74 -58.77 -26.39
C VAL A 7 -24.50 -58.32 -27.16
N GLU A 8 -23.56 -57.89 -26.35
CA GLU A 8 -22.10 -58.08 -26.35
C GLU A 8 -21.37 -58.61 -27.60
N ARG A 9 -20.28 -57.98 -27.94
CA ARG A 9 -18.99 -58.67 -28.14
C ARG A 9 -17.80 -57.73 -27.88
N PHE A 10 -16.98 -58.14 -26.95
CA PHE A 10 -15.66 -57.57 -26.61
C PHE A 10 -14.71 -57.62 -27.80
N HIS A 11 -14.09 -56.52 -28.15
CA HIS A 11 -12.78 -56.51 -28.79
C HIS A 11 -11.85 -55.56 -28.04
N LEU A 12 -10.88 -56.14 -27.35
CA LEU A 12 -9.80 -55.51 -26.65
C LEU A 12 -8.87 -54.87 -27.67
N VAL A 13 -8.89 -53.54 -27.78
CA VAL A 13 -7.84 -52.75 -28.45
C VAL A 13 -7.09 -52.00 -27.37
N ALA A 14 -5.86 -52.43 -27.10
CA ALA A 14 -4.95 -51.77 -26.22
C ALA A 14 -4.48 -50.44 -26.85
N CYS A 15 -5.06 -49.33 -26.45
CA CYS A 15 -4.51 -48.03 -26.72
C CYS A 15 -3.48 -47.67 -25.62
N LEU A 16 -2.21 -47.68 -25.98
CA LEU A 16 -1.17 -47.05 -25.18
C LEU A 16 -1.46 -45.54 -25.11
N PHE A 17 -1.99 -45.09 -23.98
CA PHE A 17 -1.96 -43.69 -23.65
C PHE A 17 -0.57 -43.34 -23.09
N ALA A 18 0.24 -42.67 -23.89
CA ALA A 18 1.38 -41.93 -23.36
C ALA A 18 0.81 -40.80 -22.48
N ALA A 19 0.86 -40.97 -21.17
CA ALA A 19 0.56 -39.90 -20.22
C ALA A 19 1.67 -38.87 -20.35
N GLY A 20 1.43 -37.84 -21.15
CA GLY A 20 2.20 -36.64 -21.12
C GLY A 20 1.94 -35.95 -19.76
N LEU A 21 2.90 -36.06 -18.84
CA LEU A 21 2.90 -35.32 -17.60
C LEU A 21 3.12 -33.87 -17.98
N SER A 22 2.04 -33.11 -18.22
CA SER A 22 2.11 -31.66 -18.27
C SER A 22 2.35 -31.22 -16.84
N LEU A 23 3.59 -30.87 -16.53
CA LEU A 23 3.92 -30.06 -15.36
C LEU A 23 3.23 -28.72 -15.60
N ALA A 24 1.98 -28.59 -15.15
CA ALA A 24 1.39 -27.29 -14.92
C ALA A 24 2.28 -26.63 -13.86
N SER A 25 3.09 -25.70 -14.31
CA SER A 25 3.73 -24.75 -13.39
C SER A 25 2.58 -24.03 -12.70
N HIS A 26 2.28 -24.42 -11.45
CA HIS A 26 1.52 -23.58 -10.56
C HIS A 26 2.42 -22.37 -10.32
N SER A 27 2.14 -21.28 -11.01
CA SER A 27 2.53 -19.97 -10.47
C SER A 27 1.84 -19.91 -9.11
N ALA A 28 2.60 -19.85 -8.02
CA ALA A 28 2.04 -19.50 -6.74
C ALA A 28 1.29 -18.19 -7.00
N ASP A 29 -0.05 -18.21 -6.82
CA ASP A 29 -0.82 -16.99 -6.89
C ASP A 29 -0.20 -16.05 -5.87
N ALA A 30 0.34 -14.93 -6.33
CA ALA A 30 0.88 -13.93 -5.43
C ALA A 30 -0.29 -13.49 -4.53
N GLU A 31 -0.08 -13.56 -3.22
CA GLU A 31 -1.08 -13.13 -2.25
C GLU A 31 -1.45 -11.68 -2.56
N LEU A 32 -2.75 -11.43 -2.78
CA LEU A 32 -3.24 -10.10 -3.08
C LEU A 32 -3.16 -9.23 -1.82
N ILE A 33 -2.70 -8.01 -1.98
CA ILE A 33 -2.69 -7.02 -0.89
C ILE A 33 -4.13 -6.67 -0.53
N ALA A 34 -4.49 -6.84 0.73
CA ALA A 34 -5.76 -6.42 1.30
C ALA A 34 -5.53 -5.22 2.22
N LEU A 35 -5.78 -4.01 1.72
CA LEU A 35 -5.62 -2.78 2.50
C LEU A 35 -6.73 -2.63 3.53
N GLU A 36 -6.38 -2.37 4.78
CA GLU A 36 -7.33 -1.90 5.78
C GLU A 36 -7.71 -0.45 5.48
N MET A 37 -9.01 -0.20 5.28
CA MET A 37 -9.55 1.11 4.92
C MET A 37 -10.48 1.64 6.01
N VAL A 38 -10.41 2.93 6.28
CA VAL A 38 -11.37 3.66 7.14
C VAL A 38 -12.23 4.58 6.30
N THR A 39 -13.47 4.82 6.77
CA THR A 39 -14.41 5.72 6.07
C THR A 39 -14.30 7.12 6.65
N VAL A 40 -14.06 8.10 5.78
CA VAL A 40 -14.10 9.52 6.11
C VAL A 40 -15.49 10.04 5.75
N GLY A 41 -16.27 10.35 6.78
CA GLY A 41 -17.68 10.77 6.71
C GLY A 41 -17.86 12.28 6.59
N ASP A 42 -18.97 12.79 7.13
CA ASP A 42 -19.34 14.22 7.18
C ASP A 42 -19.20 14.93 5.81
N PRO A 43 -19.87 14.42 4.73
CA PRO A 43 -19.76 15.00 3.40
C PRO A 43 -20.32 16.43 3.38
N GLY A 44 -19.61 17.34 2.70
CA GLY A 44 -20.01 18.76 2.63
C GLY A 44 -19.56 19.56 3.86
N ASN A 45 -18.62 19.06 4.67
CA ASN A 45 -18.04 19.81 5.77
C ASN A 45 -17.33 21.09 5.29
N GLU A 46 -17.33 22.11 6.15
CA GLU A 46 -16.63 23.36 5.87
C GLU A 46 -15.11 23.16 5.86
N ALA A 47 -14.44 23.86 4.95
CA ALA A 47 -12.97 23.97 4.92
C ALA A 47 -12.47 24.87 6.06
N THR A 48 -11.21 24.65 6.48
CA THR A 48 -10.49 25.61 7.31
C THR A 48 -9.29 26.15 6.55
N THR A 49 -9.08 27.47 6.60
CA THR A 49 -7.94 28.13 5.92
C THR A 49 -7.71 27.70 4.45
N GLY A 50 -8.77 27.26 3.78
CA GLY A 50 -8.74 26.82 2.38
C GLY A 50 -8.59 25.31 2.17
N TYR A 51 -8.50 24.51 3.23
CA TYR A 51 -8.28 23.06 3.15
C TYR A 51 -9.37 22.23 3.84
N GLY A 52 -9.53 20.98 3.41
CA GLY A 52 -10.30 19.96 4.11
C GLY A 52 -11.78 19.95 3.80
N GLY A 53 -12.31 20.85 2.95
CA GLY A 53 -13.70 20.83 2.49
C GLY A 53 -13.92 19.73 1.46
N VAL A 54 -14.67 18.65 1.80
CA VAL A 54 -14.88 17.51 0.91
C VAL A 54 -16.38 17.22 0.77
N ALA A 55 -16.88 17.27 -0.47
CA ALA A 55 -18.32 17.15 -0.77
C ALA A 55 -18.87 15.73 -0.64
N THR A 56 -18.02 14.69 -0.64
CA THR A 56 -18.45 13.28 -0.63
C THR A 56 -17.72 12.50 0.45
N SER A 57 -18.33 11.44 0.97
CA SER A 57 -17.63 10.46 1.80
C SER A 57 -16.69 9.63 0.92
N TYR A 58 -15.56 9.21 1.48
CA TYR A 58 -14.55 8.41 0.81
C TYR A 58 -13.88 7.45 1.81
N LYS A 59 -13.05 6.56 1.30
CA LYS A 59 -12.21 5.69 2.13
C LYS A 59 -10.74 6.10 1.98
N ILE A 60 -9.99 6.00 3.07
CA ILE A 60 -8.54 6.18 3.09
C ILE A 60 -7.91 4.98 3.79
N MET A 61 -6.66 4.67 3.49
CA MET A 61 -5.92 3.63 4.20
C MET A 61 -5.84 3.95 5.69
N LYS A 62 -6.04 2.93 6.51
CA LYS A 62 -5.91 3.03 7.96
C LYS A 62 -4.46 3.24 8.40
N TYR A 63 -3.54 2.63 7.67
CA TYR A 63 -2.10 2.69 7.87
C TYR A 63 -1.40 3.13 6.58
N GLU A 64 -0.15 3.54 6.68
CA GLU A 64 0.72 3.78 5.54
C GLU A 64 0.94 2.49 4.73
N PHE A 65 1.23 2.64 3.45
CA PHE A 65 1.60 1.51 2.57
C PHE A 65 2.96 0.96 3.03
N THR A 66 3.02 -0.34 3.32
CA THR A 66 4.19 -0.94 3.97
C THR A 66 5.26 -1.38 2.96
N ASN A 67 6.48 -1.61 3.44
CA ASN A 67 7.54 -2.21 2.62
C ASN A 67 7.14 -3.62 2.13
N ALA A 68 6.40 -4.40 2.93
CA ALA A 68 5.93 -5.73 2.51
C ALA A 68 4.95 -5.62 1.34
N ASP A 69 4.00 -4.69 1.40
CA ASP A 69 3.06 -4.43 0.31
C ASP A 69 3.80 -3.95 -0.94
N TYR A 70 4.77 -3.05 -0.77
CA TYR A 70 5.54 -2.52 -1.90
C TYR A 70 6.43 -3.58 -2.56
N VAL A 71 7.01 -4.52 -1.80
CA VAL A 71 7.72 -5.68 -2.33
C VAL A 71 6.80 -6.57 -3.17
N THR A 72 5.57 -6.79 -2.71
CA THR A 72 4.55 -7.52 -3.48
C THR A 72 4.26 -6.83 -4.80
N PHE A 73 4.05 -5.51 -4.78
CA PHE A 73 3.88 -4.70 -5.99
C PHE A 73 5.10 -4.80 -6.93
N LEU A 74 6.31 -4.60 -6.43
CA LEU A 74 7.54 -4.64 -7.24
C LEU A 74 7.73 -6.01 -7.91
N ASN A 75 7.59 -7.10 -7.16
CA ASN A 75 7.77 -8.44 -7.71
C ASN A 75 6.70 -8.82 -8.74
N ALA A 76 5.49 -8.27 -8.63
CA ALA A 76 4.42 -8.50 -9.60
C ALA A 76 4.57 -7.62 -10.85
N SER A 77 4.88 -6.33 -10.70
CA SER A 77 4.94 -5.35 -11.78
C SER A 77 6.28 -5.31 -12.51
N ASP A 78 7.37 -5.66 -11.82
CA ASP A 78 8.73 -5.74 -12.37
C ASP A 78 9.42 -7.09 -12.02
N PRO A 79 8.86 -8.22 -12.45
CA PRO A 79 9.35 -9.55 -12.06
C PRO A 79 10.80 -9.83 -12.47
N THR A 80 11.29 -9.16 -13.50
CA THR A 80 12.66 -9.34 -14.00
C THR A 80 13.68 -8.46 -13.27
N GLY A 81 13.24 -7.45 -12.54
CA GLY A 81 14.10 -6.45 -11.92
C GLY A 81 14.75 -5.49 -12.91
N ALA A 82 14.11 -5.27 -14.07
CA ALA A 82 14.56 -4.31 -15.08
C ALA A 82 14.42 -2.86 -14.61
N ASN A 83 13.51 -2.62 -13.69
CA ASN A 83 13.21 -1.31 -13.11
C ASN A 83 12.96 -0.22 -14.15
N THR A 84 12.22 -0.57 -15.22
CA THR A 84 12.01 0.27 -16.39
C THR A 84 11.41 1.63 -16.04
N TYR A 85 10.53 1.67 -15.06
CA TYR A 85 9.84 2.90 -14.63
C TYR A 85 10.43 3.54 -13.37
N GLY A 86 11.55 3.00 -12.86
CA GLY A 86 12.25 3.55 -11.70
C GLY A 86 11.49 3.37 -10.37
N THR A 87 10.53 2.45 -10.29
CA THR A 87 9.72 2.20 -9.10
C THR A 87 10.52 1.66 -7.91
N TYR A 88 11.68 1.07 -8.15
CA TYR A 88 12.65 0.75 -7.11
C TYR A 88 13.76 1.80 -7.07
N ASN A 89 13.89 2.50 -5.96
CA ASN A 89 15.00 3.41 -5.70
C ASN A 89 16.11 2.67 -4.93
N ALA A 90 17.37 2.82 -5.35
CA ALA A 90 18.50 2.15 -4.71
C ALA A 90 18.64 2.52 -3.20
N ALA A 91 18.20 3.68 -2.78
CA ALA A 91 18.15 4.09 -1.37
C ALA A 91 17.26 3.17 -0.53
N MET A 92 16.23 2.54 -1.11
CA MET A 92 15.43 1.53 -0.41
C MET A 92 16.29 0.38 0.14
N GLY A 93 17.38 0.04 -0.54
CA GLY A 93 18.31 -1.02 -0.14
C GLY A 93 19.51 -0.54 0.69
N SER A 94 19.94 0.70 0.53
CA SER A 94 21.19 1.22 1.11
C SER A 94 21.01 2.15 2.30
N ASP A 95 19.89 2.90 2.36
CA ASP A 95 19.61 3.82 3.48
C ASP A 95 19.13 3.04 4.71
N ALA A 96 19.35 3.57 5.90
CA ALA A 96 18.90 2.96 7.16
C ALA A 96 17.36 2.99 7.33
N ARG A 97 16.69 3.95 6.69
CA ARG A 97 15.23 4.07 6.63
C ARG A 97 14.62 3.30 5.47
N GLY A 98 15.43 2.76 4.55
CA GLY A 98 14.97 1.95 3.42
C GLY A 98 14.67 0.52 3.85
N GLY A 99 13.59 -0.06 3.33
CA GLY A 99 13.07 -1.35 3.77
C GLY A 99 13.17 -2.48 2.75
N ILE A 100 13.72 -2.24 1.55
CA ILE A 100 13.62 -3.19 0.44
C ILE A 100 15.00 -3.42 -0.21
N SER A 101 15.44 -4.68 -0.27
CA SER A 101 16.64 -5.09 -0.98
C SER A 101 16.31 -5.62 -2.38
N TYR A 102 17.24 -5.43 -3.31
CA TYR A 102 17.20 -5.98 -4.66
C TYR A 102 18.35 -6.98 -4.88
N THR A 103 18.05 -8.12 -5.50
CA THR A 103 19.04 -9.15 -5.82
C THR A 103 18.84 -9.66 -7.25
N SER A 104 19.73 -9.25 -8.16
CA SER A 104 19.63 -9.57 -9.59
C SER A 104 19.66 -11.08 -9.89
N GLY A 105 20.38 -11.87 -9.08
CA GLY A 105 20.52 -13.32 -9.24
C GLY A 105 19.28 -14.13 -8.82
N ASN A 106 18.32 -13.53 -8.14
CA ASN A 106 17.11 -14.24 -7.74
C ASN A 106 16.23 -14.58 -8.95
N ALA A 107 15.33 -15.55 -8.79
CA ALA A 107 14.33 -15.91 -9.80
C ALA A 107 13.41 -14.71 -10.13
N ASN A 108 12.81 -14.72 -11.32
CA ASN A 108 11.82 -13.72 -11.69
C ASN A 108 10.62 -13.75 -10.72
N GLY A 109 10.12 -12.58 -10.35
CA GLY A 109 9.07 -12.43 -9.34
C GLY A 109 9.54 -12.53 -7.89
N THR A 110 10.86 -12.66 -7.66
CA THR A 110 11.47 -12.67 -6.31
C THR A 110 12.73 -11.81 -6.23
N LYS A 111 12.84 -10.82 -7.11
CA LYS A 111 13.99 -9.91 -7.19
C LYS A 111 14.10 -8.98 -5.99
N TYR A 112 12.96 -8.63 -5.41
CA TYR A 112 12.84 -7.69 -4.31
C TYR A 112 12.46 -8.42 -3.03
N ALA A 113 13.06 -8.05 -1.92
CA ALA A 113 12.81 -8.67 -0.62
C ALA A 113 12.80 -7.62 0.49
N VAL A 114 11.96 -7.84 1.49
CA VAL A 114 11.93 -7.01 2.69
C VAL A 114 13.24 -7.17 3.47
N ARG A 115 13.82 -6.05 3.92
CA ARG A 115 14.97 -6.04 4.84
C ARG A 115 14.51 -6.41 6.25
N SER A 116 15.45 -6.93 7.05
CA SER A 116 15.15 -7.36 8.44
C SER A 116 14.44 -6.27 9.24
N ASN A 117 13.35 -6.62 9.89
CA ASN A 117 12.49 -5.76 10.71
C ASN A 117 11.85 -4.58 9.96
N MET A 118 11.84 -4.57 8.62
CA MET A 118 11.31 -3.45 7.84
C MET A 118 9.95 -3.74 7.17
N GLY A 119 9.42 -4.94 7.27
CA GLY A 119 8.22 -5.35 6.53
C GLY A 119 6.99 -4.52 6.84
N ASP A 120 6.77 -4.25 8.09
CA ASP A 120 5.65 -3.52 8.67
C ASP A 120 5.93 -2.01 8.88
N LYS A 121 6.99 -1.49 8.28
CA LYS A 121 7.31 -0.06 8.25
C LYS A 121 6.79 0.57 6.96
N PRO A 122 6.49 1.88 6.96
CA PRO A 122 6.09 2.57 5.74
C PRO A 122 7.19 2.49 4.68
N VAL A 123 6.79 2.35 3.41
CA VAL A 123 7.74 2.41 2.31
C VAL A 123 8.25 3.84 2.12
N ASN A 124 9.57 3.98 1.99
CA ASN A 124 10.26 5.24 1.75
C ASN A 124 10.88 5.29 0.35
N PHE A 125 11.36 6.48 -0.04
CA PHE A 125 12.02 6.73 -1.34
C PHE A 125 11.11 6.47 -2.54
N VAL A 126 9.81 6.72 -2.39
CA VAL A 126 8.78 6.67 -3.42
C VAL A 126 8.42 8.07 -3.88
N SER A 127 8.25 8.24 -5.18
CA SER A 127 7.75 9.47 -5.79
C SER A 127 6.22 9.43 -5.90
N TRP A 128 5.61 10.58 -6.22
CA TRP A 128 4.19 10.64 -6.54
C TRP A 128 3.84 9.69 -7.71
N PHE A 129 4.71 9.59 -8.71
CA PHE A 129 4.50 8.72 -9.88
C PHE A 129 4.60 7.23 -9.51
N ASP A 130 5.40 6.87 -8.52
CA ASP A 130 5.42 5.50 -7.98
C ASP A 130 4.12 5.17 -7.26
N GLY A 131 3.62 6.11 -6.44
CA GLY A 131 2.29 6.00 -5.83
C GLY A 131 1.15 5.89 -6.86
N ALA A 132 1.23 6.64 -7.97
CA ALA A 132 0.28 6.53 -9.06
C ALA A 132 0.34 5.15 -9.76
N ARG A 133 1.53 4.56 -9.92
CA ARG A 133 1.72 3.21 -10.46
C ARG A 133 1.16 2.14 -9.54
N VAL A 134 1.37 2.25 -8.23
CA VAL A 134 0.72 1.40 -7.23
C VAL A 134 -0.80 1.51 -7.34
N SER A 135 -1.34 2.73 -7.43
CA SER A 135 -2.77 2.97 -7.57
C SER A 135 -3.36 2.37 -8.84
N ASN A 136 -2.64 2.48 -9.96
CA ASN A 136 -3.00 1.82 -11.23
C ASN A 136 -3.04 0.31 -11.07
N TRP A 137 -1.98 -0.27 -10.53
CA TRP A 137 -1.85 -1.70 -10.31
C TRP A 137 -2.95 -2.25 -9.40
N MET A 138 -3.26 -1.57 -8.29
CA MET A 138 -4.35 -1.91 -7.38
C MET A 138 -5.72 -1.86 -8.09
N THR A 139 -5.98 -0.79 -8.86
CA THR A 139 -7.24 -0.61 -9.62
C THR A 139 -7.41 -1.67 -10.71
N ASN A 140 -6.32 -2.14 -11.30
CA ASN A 140 -6.31 -3.20 -12.31
C ASN A 140 -6.39 -4.63 -11.72
N GLY A 141 -6.65 -4.76 -10.42
CA GLY A 141 -6.82 -6.06 -9.76
C GLY A 141 -5.51 -6.73 -9.37
N GLN A 142 -4.44 -5.96 -9.30
CA GLN A 142 -3.08 -6.44 -8.98
C GLN A 142 -2.51 -7.40 -10.04
N GLY A 143 -1.52 -8.23 -9.70
CA GLY A 143 -0.94 -9.17 -10.67
C GLY A 143 -0.09 -8.51 -11.75
N VAL A 144 -0.24 -8.92 -13.01
CA VAL A 144 0.59 -8.49 -14.16
C VAL A 144 -0.03 -7.36 -14.99
N GLY A 145 -1.06 -6.68 -14.46
CA GLY A 145 -1.72 -5.57 -15.15
C GLY A 145 -0.79 -4.36 -15.34
N SER A 146 -1.17 -3.47 -16.28
CA SER A 146 -0.42 -2.24 -16.54
C SER A 146 -0.32 -1.36 -15.30
N THR A 147 0.85 -0.78 -15.07
CA THR A 147 1.09 0.27 -14.06
C THR A 147 0.93 1.69 -14.64
N GLU A 148 0.84 1.84 -15.98
CA GLU A 148 0.79 3.14 -16.64
C GLU A 148 -0.63 3.63 -16.91
N THR A 149 -1.63 2.74 -16.80
CA THR A 149 -3.05 3.06 -17.00
C THR A 149 -3.89 2.39 -15.91
N GLY A 150 -5.00 3.02 -15.52
CA GLY A 150 -5.90 2.56 -14.45
C GLY A 150 -6.48 3.76 -13.71
N SER A 151 -6.07 4.01 -12.50
CA SER A 151 -6.43 5.21 -11.73
C SER A 151 -5.89 6.49 -12.35
N TYR A 152 -4.76 6.41 -13.02
CA TYR A 152 -4.10 7.52 -13.73
C TYR A 152 -3.70 7.06 -15.14
N THR A 153 -3.70 7.99 -16.09
CA THR A 153 -3.09 7.78 -17.39
C THR A 153 -1.72 8.46 -17.38
N LEU A 154 -0.66 7.65 -17.26
CA LEU A 154 0.71 8.13 -17.26
C LEU A 154 1.27 8.07 -18.69
N VAL A 155 2.14 9.02 -19.03
CA VAL A 155 2.96 8.91 -20.24
C VAL A 155 4.06 7.89 -19.95
N ASP A 156 4.34 7.00 -20.89
CA ASP A 156 5.32 5.91 -20.72
C ASP A 156 6.66 6.43 -20.19
N GLY A 157 7.10 5.86 -19.07
CA GLY A 157 8.30 6.29 -18.36
C GLY A 157 8.20 7.62 -17.61
N GLN A 158 7.01 8.25 -17.51
CA GLN A 158 6.86 9.52 -16.82
C GLN A 158 7.26 9.40 -15.34
N THR A 159 8.25 10.19 -14.94
CA THR A 159 8.72 10.29 -13.54
C THR A 159 8.72 11.73 -13.03
N PRO A 160 9.09 12.77 -13.83
CA PRO A 160 8.89 14.16 -13.47
C PRO A 160 7.66 14.75 -14.20
N GLY A 161 7.16 15.86 -13.72
CA GLY A 161 6.16 16.66 -14.41
C GLY A 161 4.91 16.93 -13.57
N ILE A 162 3.86 17.44 -14.23
CA ILE A 162 2.60 17.74 -13.57
C ILE A 162 1.83 16.43 -13.34
N ALA A 163 1.43 16.19 -12.10
CA ALA A 163 0.59 15.06 -11.74
C ALA A 163 -0.75 15.10 -12.49
N PRO A 164 -1.13 14.05 -13.24
CA PRO A 164 -2.43 14.00 -13.88
C PRO A 164 -3.54 13.84 -12.82
N ALA A 165 -4.74 14.30 -13.17
CA ALA A 165 -5.93 14.01 -12.37
C ALA A 165 -6.24 12.50 -12.41
N ALA A 166 -6.86 12.00 -11.33
CA ALA A 166 -7.37 10.63 -11.32
C ALA A 166 -8.47 10.44 -12.37
N ASN A 167 -8.46 9.29 -13.03
CA ASN A 167 -9.49 8.89 -13.98
C ASN A 167 -10.83 8.64 -13.27
N ALA A 168 -11.94 8.83 -13.95
CA ALA A 168 -13.29 8.67 -13.38
C ALA A 168 -13.57 7.26 -12.78
N ASN A 169 -12.87 6.23 -13.27
CA ASN A 169 -13.04 4.84 -12.84
C ASN A 169 -11.99 4.38 -11.82
N ALA A 170 -11.21 5.31 -11.25
CA ALA A 170 -10.20 4.98 -10.26
C ALA A 170 -10.85 4.35 -9.02
N LEU A 171 -10.43 3.13 -8.68
CA LEU A 171 -10.83 2.46 -7.44
C LEU A 171 -9.88 2.81 -6.29
N PHE A 172 -8.59 2.92 -6.58
CA PHE A 172 -7.54 3.36 -5.67
C PHE A 172 -6.84 4.56 -6.28
N TYR A 173 -6.67 5.62 -5.52
CA TYR A 173 -6.00 6.85 -5.98
C TYR A 173 -5.33 7.56 -4.82
N ILE A 174 -4.35 8.40 -5.13
CA ILE A 174 -3.69 9.26 -4.15
C ILE A 174 -4.72 10.31 -3.70
N PRO A 175 -5.00 10.44 -2.40
CA PRO A 175 -5.98 11.41 -1.92
C PRO A 175 -5.58 12.84 -2.34
N THR A 176 -6.57 13.67 -2.59
CA THR A 176 -6.32 15.10 -2.74
C THR A 176 -5.86 15.70 -1.40
N GLU A 177 -5.26 16.88 -1.44
CA GLU A 177 -4.84 17.59 -0.23
C GLU A 177 -6.03 17.79 0.73
N ASP A 178 -7.21 18.16 0.21
CA ASP A 178 -8.43 18.31 1.02
C ASP A 178 -8.88 17.01 1.66
N GLN A 179 -8.84 15.91 0.92
CA GLN A 179 -9.19 14.59 1.44
C GLN A 179 -8.21 14.15 2.54
N TRP A 180 -6.91 14.29 2.28
CA TRP A 180 -5.90 13.93 3.27
C TRP A 180 -6.01 14.81 4.52
N TYR A 181 -6.15 16.13 4.35
CA TYR A 181 -6.28 17.08 5.45
C TYR A 181 -7.51 16.80 6.30
N LYS A 182 -8.66 16.53 5.67
CA LYS A 182 -9.88 16.14 6.39
C LYS A 182 -9.69 14.84 7.16
N ALA A 183 -9.13 13.81 6.53
CA ALA A 183 -8.90 12.52 7.19
C ALA A 183 -7.99 12.65 8.42
N ALA A 184 -6.98 13.53 8.35
CA ALA A 184 -6.03 13.77 9.42
C ALA A 184 -6.59 14.60 10.58
N TYR A 185 -7.20 15.74 10.28
CA TYR A 185 -7.43 16.80 11.28
C TYR A 185 -8.87 17.09 11.62
N TYR A 186 -9.86 16.65 10.79
CA TYR A 186 -11.26 16.99 11.04
C TYR A 186 -11.78 16.34 12.31
N LYS A 187 -12.51 17.13 13.14
CA LYS A 187 -13.05 16.67 14.43
C LYS A 187 -14.23 15.70 14.30
N GLY A 188 -14.89 15.67 13.12
CA GLY A 188 -16.01 14.79 12.83
C GLY A 188 -17.27 15.05 13.64
N GLY A 189 -18.33 14.29 13.36
CA GLY A 189 -19.58 14.38 14.10
C GLY A 189 -20.49 15.54 13.69
N GLY A 190 -20.26 16.17 12.54
CA GLY A 190 -21.09 17.24 11.98
C GLY A 190 -20.32 18.15 11.01
N LEU A 191 -21.06 18.94 10.23
CA LEU A 191 -20.47 19.71 9.14
C LEU A 191 -19.56 20.87 9.59
N ASN A 192 -19.77 21.38 10.82
CA ASN A 192 -19.07 22.53 11.39
C ASN A 192 -18.22 22.14 12.62
N ALA A 193 -17.77 20.89 12.70
CA ALA A 193 -17.02 20.41 13.86
C ALA A 193 -15.63 21.05 14.01
N GLY A 194 -15.09 21.60 12.92
CA GLY A 194 -13.77 22.22 12.88
C GLY A 194 -12.64 21.18 12.83
N TYR A 195 -11.42 21.64 13.11
CA TYR A 195 -10.21 20.85 12.93
C TYR A 195 -9.33 20.90 14.19
N TRP A 196 -8.63 19.80 14.43
CA TRP A 196 -7.55 19.73 15.41
C TRP A 196 -6.28 20.37 14.85
N ASN A 197 -5.38 20.84 15.71
CA ASN A 197 -4.04 21.26 15.31
C ASN A 197 -3.14 20.06 14.95
N TYR A 198 -3.43 18.88 15.50
CA TYR A 198 -2.68 17.64 15.25
C TYR A 198 -3.61 16.46 14.98
N ALA A 199 -3.18 15.57 14.10
CA ALA A 199 -3.98 14.41 13.66
C ALA A 199 -4.25 13.39 14.77
N THR A 200 -3.58 13.48 15.90
CA THR A 200 -3.78 12.69 17.12
C THR A 200 -5.00 13.16 17.94
N GLN A 201 -5.93 13.87 17.30
CA GLN A 201 -7.12 14.46 17.93
C GLN A 201 -6.76 15.41 19.10
N SER A 202 -5.78 16.26 18.89
CA SER A 202 -5.26 17.17 19.92
C SER A 202 -4.94 18.56 19.37
N ASP A 203 -5.14 19.57 20.18
CA ASP A 203 -4.63 20.93 19.94
C ASP A 203 -3.26 21.16 20.61
N LEU A 204 -2.77 20.17 21.38
CA LEU A 204 -1.45 20.18 22.01
C LEU A 204 -0.45 19.39 21.15
N THR A 205 0.79 19.88 21.10
CA THR A 205 1.88 19.20 20.37
C THR A 205 2.02 17.75 20.86
N PRO A 206 2.03 16.76 19.95
CA PRO A 206 2.26 15.38 20.31
C PRO A 206 3.63 15.17 20.96
N ALA A 207 3.71 14.24 21.90
CA ALA A 207 4.99 13.75 22.39
C ALA A 207 5.69 12.92 21.30
N THR A 208 7.01 13.05 21.17
CA THR A 208 7.80 12.18 20.31
C THR A 208 7.80 10.76 20.85
N VAL A 209 7.58 9.77 19.97
CA VAL A 209 7.67 8.36 20.36
C VAL A 209 9.14 7.93 20.47
N THR A 210 9.37 6.89 21.25
CA THR A 210 10.60 6.09 21.21
C THR A 210 10.34 4.77 20.49
N SER A 211 11.36 3.96 20.27
CA SER A 211 11.18 2.64 19.68
C SER A 211 11.99 1.57 20.38
N GLY A 212 11.53 0.33 20.27
CA GLY A 212 12.34 -0.84 20.58
C GLY A 212 13.35 -1.15 19.49
N SER A 213 14.22 -2.13 19.74
CA SER A 213 15.32 -2.54 18.82
C SER A 213 14.85 -3.07 17.45
N THR A 214 13.57 -3.38 17.29
CA THR A 214 12.94 -3.82 16.04
C THR A 214 12.11 -2.73 15.38
N GLY A 215 12.16 -1.50 15.88
CA GLY A 215 11.41 -0.37 15.33
C GLY A 215 9.90 -0.41 15.61
N ILE A 216 9.45 -1.04 16.67
CA ILE A 216 8.08 -0.91 17.15
C ILE A 216 8.01 0.38 17.96
N GLY A 217 7.15 1.31 17.55
CA GLY A 217 6.96 2.59 18.23
C GLY A 217 6.37 2.42 19.62
N SER A 218 6.71 3.30 20.52
CA SER A 218 6.20 3.34 21.89
C SER A 218 5.31 4.56 22.06
N ALA A 219 4.01 4.41 21.74
CA ALA A 219 3.02 5.45 21.97
C ALA A 219 2.91 5.81 23.46
N GLY A 220 2.83 7.10 23.74
CA GLY A 220 2.56 7.57 25.11
C GLY A 220 1.17 7.17 25.61
N SER A 221 0.98 7.15 26.92
CA SER A 221 -0.27 6.72 27.57
C SER A 221 -1.50 7.56 27.22
N THR A 222 -1.32 8.76 26.66
CA THR A 222 -2.42 9.66 26.30
C THR A 222 -2.88 9.49 24.84
N GLY A 223 -2.17 8.70 24.04
CA GLY A 223 -2.41 8.62 22.59
C GLY A 223 -1.97 9.85 21.79
N ASN A 224 -1.67 10.98 22.42
CA ASN A 224 -1.15 12.18 21.77
C ASN A 224 0.38 12.09 21.61
N SER A 225 0.80 11.24 20.67
CA SER A 225 2.20 11.04 20.34
C SER A 225 2.35 10.73 18.85
N ALA A 226 3.54 11.00 18.29
CA ALA A 226 3.86 10.76 16.90
C ALA A 226 5.37 10.51 16.73
N ASN A 227 5.74 9.81 15.67
CA ASN A 227 7.14 9.62 15.29
C ASN A 227 7.58 10.80 14.41
N TYR A 228 8.20 11.80 15.02
CA TYR A 228 8.71 12.99 14.33
C TYR A 228 9.96 13.54 15.04
N SER A 229 10.69 14.43 14.41
CA SER A 229 11.82 15.17 15.02
C SER A 229 12.83 14.27 15.76
N ASN A 230 13.31 13.21 15.10
CA ASN A 230 14.24 12.23 15.68
C ASN A 230 13.68 11.44 16.88
N GLY A 231 12.38 11.14 16.86
CA GLY A 231 11.72 10.46 17.98
C GLY A 231 12.13 9.01 18.15
N ALA A 232 12.02 8.20 17.11
CA ALA A 232 12.30 6.77 17.19
C ALA A 232 13.74 6.44 16.74
N ASP A 233 14.58 6.00 17.69
CA ASP A 233 15.97 5.65 17.42
C ASP A 233 16.14 4.13 17.45
N TRP A 234 16.48 3.54 16.32
CA TRP A 234 16.78 2.12 16.21
C TRP A 234 17.59 1.83 14.93
N ASN A 235 18.20 0.66 14.83
CA ASN A 235 19.01 0.25 13.68
C ASN A 235 20.15 1.25 13.35
N ALA A 236 20.74 1.84 14.39
CA ALA A 236 21.78 2.88 14.32
C ALA A 236 21.36 4.13 13.50
N GLN A 237 20.07 4.46 13.49
CA GLN A 237 19.51 5.61 12.82
C GLN A 237 18.62 6.41 13.77
N ASP A 238 18.97 7.67 14.00
CA ASP A 238 18.14 8.62 14.74
C ASP A 238 16.92 9.00 13.90
N GLY A 239 15.75 9.04 14.51
CA GLY A 239 14.51 9.34 13.82
C GLY A 239 14.19 8.37 12.69
N ASN A 240 14.29 7.08 12.95
CA ASN A 240 13.96 6.04 11.98
C ASN A 240 12.45 5.80 11.93
N VAL A 241 11.97 5.23 10.82
CA VAL A 241 10.56 4.81 10.65
C VAL A 241 10.20 3.70 11.62
N THR A 242 8.95 3.63 12.04
CA THR A 242 8.45 2.62 12.97
C THR A 242 7.34 1.77 12.35
N THR A 243 6.99 0.66 13.00
CA THR A 243 5.83 -0.14 12.63
C THR A 243 4.59 0.73 12.53
N VAL A 244 3.88 0.64 11.40
CA VAL A 244 2.66 1.41 11.15
C VAL A 244 1.64 1.20 12.27
N GLY A 245 0.95 2.25 12.69
CA GLY A 245 -0.07 2.19 13.74
C GLY A 245 0.48 2.13 15.18
N THR A 246 1.80 2.26 15.39
CA THR A 246 2.38 2.14 16.75
C THR A 246 2.79 3.47 17.38
N ASN A 247 2.54 4.60 16.73
CA ASN A 247 3.10 5.90 17.14
C ASN A 247 2.14 6.79 17.95
N GLY A 248 0.93 6.34 18.24
CA GLY A 248 -0.03 7.14 18.99
C GLY A 248 -1.46 6.89 18.58
N GLY A 249 -2.34 7.85 18.88
CA GLY A 249 -3.75 7.77 18.55
C GLY A 249 -4.02 7.99 17.06
N ALA A 250 -5.03 7.28 16.56
CA ALA A 250 -5.58 7.52 15.23
C ALA A 250 -6.25 8.89 15.15
N SER A 251 -6.45 9.40 13.93
CA SER A 251 -7.36 10.51 13.66
C SER A 251 -8.80 10.16 14.03
N PHE A 252 -9.71 11.13 14.03
CA PHE A 252 -11.14 10.88 14.33
C PHE A 252 -11.75 9.77 13.46
N TYR A 253 -11.34 9.66 12.20
CA TYR A 253 -11.81 8.63 11.28
C TYR A 253 -11.06 7.31 11.38
N GLY A 254 -10.05 7.21 12.23
CA GLY A 254 -9.31 5.96 12.47
C GLY A 254 -8.07 5.76 11.60
N ALA A 255 -7.60 6.79 10.88
CA ALA A 255 -6.31 6.73 10.18
C ALA A 255 -5.17 7.01 11.17
N PHE A 256 -4.12 6.17 11.12
CA PHE A 256 -2.95 6.28 11.98
C PHE A 256 -1.79 7.01 11.29
N ASP A 257 -0.82 7.40 12.09
CA ASP A 257 0.47 7.97 11.68
C ASP A 257 0.39 9.24 10.79
N MET A 258 -0.78 9.90 10.79
CA MET A 258 -1.03 11.12 10.01
C MET A 258 -0.24 12.36 10.50
N SER A 259 0.59 12.24 11.53
CA SER A 259 1.44 13.30 12.09
C SER A 259 2.93 12.97 12.03
N GLY A 260 3.35 12.04 11.18
CA GLY A 260 4.75 11.66 11.02
C GLY A 260 4.92 10.21 10.63
N ASN A 261 6.08 9.63 10.90
CA ASN A 261 6.56 8.29 10.57
C ASN A 261 7.25 8.18 9.20
N VAL A 262 7.01 9.11 8.28
CA VAL A 262 7.74 9.24 7.00
C VAL A 262 8.23 10.67 6.85
#